data_b030ffd4d4aace4c5f8b9cc3cc657f38
#
_entry.id   b030ffd4d4aace4c5f8b9cc3cc657f38
#
_cell.length_a   1.000
_cell.length_b   1.000
_cell.length_c   1.000
_cell.angle_alpha   90.00
_cell.angle_beta   90.00
_cell.angle_gamma   90.00
#
_symmetry.space_group_name_H-M   'P 1'
#
loop_
_entity.id
_entity.type
_entity.pdbx_description
1 polymer ?
#
loop_
_entity_poly.entity_id
_entity_poly.type
_entity_poly.pdbx_seq_one_letter_code
_entity_poly.pdbx_strand_id
1 'polypeptide(L)'
;PIESWLDSHLNRFRPLHSLMKGIDGILATSASAIFATLPVMILSFGNISLIAPISNLLMLVPASLLISVSAAGAVIGLFAPQSFLLMPFALLSGLLSKYLLFCAHEMAKIPFASISASYGYLFLWLAGSIVLFALAVALHGGKKLAVTSGCLSAVILLTGILSYGYLNRGVMRIAVLDVGTGLSVAVTENGQAVVFGCGGYRSSEITSYLSGRNTQNLDCLHLLTQGRQEAANSSALTGRFSTGTLYAPSESRYDGFVQRAASCSRAVVWQGTSEEKSWQNLKMIREDCGENSAVWLQTCNLSFLLLPDGADLSMLPQEWLSPD
;
A
#
# COMPACT_ATOMS: atom_id res chain seq x y z
N PRO A 1 37.94 -0.80 0.89
CA PRO A 1 38.32 -2.22 1.04
C PRO A 1 37.53 -3.17 0.15
N ILE A 2 36.20 -2.89 -0.06
CA ILE A 2 35.35 -3.72 -0.93
C ILE A 2 35.68 -3.48 -2.40
N GLU A 3 35.92 -2.25 -2.83
CA GLU A 3 36.32 -1.92 -4.19
C GLU A 3 37.65 -2.59 -4.60
N SER A 4 38.64 -2.56 -3.71
CA SER A 4 39.95 -3.17 -4.00
C SER A 4 39.89 -4.70 -4.04
N TRP A 5 39.02 -5.31 -3.28
CA TRP A 5 38.80 -6.76 -3.31
C TRP A 5 38.03 -7.18 -4.57
N LEU A 6 37.01 -6.41 -4.97
CA LEU A 6 36.27 -6.60 -6.23
C LEU A 6 37.17 -6.39 -7.46
N ASP A 7 38.01 -5.36 -7.45
CA ASP A 7 38.94 -5.10 -8.55
C ASP A 7 39.96 -6.23 -8.74
N SER A 8 40.37 -6.89 -7.66
CA SER A 8 41.36 -8.00 -7.75
C SER A 8 40.75 -9.29 -8.30
N HIS A 9 39.47 -9.55 -8.08
CA HIS A 9 38.81 -10.81 -8.48
C HIS A 9 38.08 -10.72 -9.84
N LEU A 10 37.64 -9.53 -10.26
CA LEU A 10 36.82 -9.32 -11.47
C LEU A 10 37.61 -8.80 -12.67
N ASN A 11 38.89 -8.53 -12.54
CA ASN A 11 39.77 -8.08 -13.66
C ASN A 11 39.84 -9.06 -14.85
N ARG A 12 39.31 -10.26 -14.69
CA ARG A 12 39.25 -11.29 -15.74
C ARG A 12 38.11 -11.10 -16.73
N PHE A 13 37.08 -10.25 -16.37
CA PHE A 13 35.91 -9.97 -17.23
C PHE A 13 35.69 -8.46 -17.35
N ARG A 14 36.46 -7.81 -18.21
CA ARG A 14 36.32 -6.37 -18.55
C ARG A 14 34.89 -5.88 -18.79
N PRO A 15 34.00 -6.59 -19.53
CA PRO A 15 32.64 -6.12 -19.76
C PRO A 15 31.77 -6.16 -18.49
N LEU A 16 32.01 -7.12 -17.59
CA LEU A 16 31.27 -7.23 -16.34
C LEU A 16 31.62 -6.11 -15.36
N HIS A 17 32.88 -5.70 -15.32
CA HIS A 17 33.36 -4.59 -14.50
C HIS A 17 32.77 -3.23 -14.93
N SER A 18 32.61 -3.01 -16.25
CA SER A 18 31.96 -1.79 -16.76
C SER A 18 30.45 -1.75 -16.43
N LEU A 19 29.78 -2.90 -16.50
CA LEU A 19 28.38 -3.05 -16.08
C LEU A 19 28.21 -2.81 -14.57
N MET A 20 29.10 -3.37 -13.75
CA MET A 20 29.04 -3.18 -12.29
C MET A 20 29.27 -1.73 -11.89
N LYS A 21 30.24 -1.02 -12.50
CA LYS A 21 30.41 0.43 -12.27
C LYS A 21 29.20 1.25 -12.66
N GLY A 22 28.50 0.86 -13.75
CA GLY A 22 27.24 1.48 -14.14
C GLY A 22 26.14 1.27 -13.11
N ILE A 23 26.02 0.07 -12.59
CA ILE A 23 25.05 -0.30 -11.54
C ILE A 23 25.33 0.45 -10.24
N ASP A 24 26.59 0.51 -9.80
CA ASP A 24 27.00 1.24 -8.59
C ASP A 24 26.67 2.74 -8.71
N GLY A 25 26.90 3.33 -9.89
CA GLY A 25 26.55 4.73 -10.16
C GLY A 25 25.06 4.99 -10.10
N ILE A 26 24.25 4.12 -10.70
CA ILE A 26 22.78 4.22 -10.68
C ILE A 26 22.24 4.04 -9.25
N LEU A 27 22.75 3.06 -8.52
CA LEU A 27 22.32 2.82 -7.13
C LEU A 27 22.72 3.98 -6.21
N ALA A 28 23.94 4.49 -6.32
CA ALA A 28 24.41 5.62 -5.52
C ALA A 28 23.61 6.89 -5.82
N THR A 29 23.34 7.17 -7.11
CA THR A 29 22.52 8.33 -7.51
C THR A 29 21.09 8.19 -7.03
N SER A 30 20.51 6.99 -7.19
CA SER A 30 19.14 6.71 -6.70
C SER A 30 19.04 6.83 -5.19
N ALA A 31 20.01 6.30 -4.44
CA ALA A 31 20.03 6.42 -2.99
C ALA A 31 20.13 7.90 -2.56
N SER A 32 21.02 8.69 -3.20
CA SER A 32 21.17 10.11 -2.92
C SER A 32 19.89 10.90 -3.23
N ALA A 33 19.24 10.62 -4.36
CA ALA A 33 17.98 11.23 -4.72
C ALA A 33 16.86 10.88 -3.74
N ILE A 34 16.76 9.62 -3.33
CA ILE A 34 15.78 9.18 -2.33
C ILE A 34 16.02 9.91 -1.01
N PHE A 35 17.25 9.98 -0.52
CA PHE A 35 17.58 10.72 0.70
C PHE A 35 17.20 12.20 0.61
N ALA A 36 17.46 12.84 -0.52
CA ALA A 36 17.14 14.26 -0.71
C ALA A 36 15.62 14.51 -0.79
N THR A 37 14.87 13.58 -1.39
CA THR A 37 13.40 13.71 -1.54
C THR A 37 12.61 13.12 -0.37
N LEU A 38 13.25 12.33 0.49
CA LEU A 38 12.62 11.63 1.62
C LEU A 38 11.80 12.56 2.54
N PRO A 39 12.28 13.78 2.93
CA PRO A 39 11.49 14.72 3.72
C PRO A 39 10.16 15.07 3.03
N VAL A 40 10.23 15.41 1.74
CA VAL A 40 9.06 15.78 0.95
C VAL A 40 8.11 14.60 0.80
N MET A 41 8.63 13.39 0.56
CA MET A 41 7.82 12.18 0.45
C MET A 41 7.08 11.87 1.76
N ILE A 42 7.73 11.98 2.90
CA ILE A 42 7.11 11.78 4.20
C ILE A 42 6.01 12.81 4.46
N LEU A 43 6.31 14.09 4.24
CA LEU A 43 5.39 15.19 4.52
C LEU A 43 4.18 15.23 3.58
N SER A 44 4.39 14.92 2.28
CA SER A 44 3.33 15.05 1.27
C SER A 44 2.53 13.77 1.05
N PHE A 45 3.18 12.61 1.13
CA PHE A 45 2.57 11.33 0.79
C PHE A 45 2.42 10.37 1.96
N GLY A 46 3.11 10.62 3.07
CA GLY A 46 3.07 9.75 4.24
C GLY A 46 3.57 8.33 4.02
N ASN A 47 4.30 8.08 2.94
CA ASN A 47 4.82 6.76 2.57
C ASN A 47 6.29 6.83 2.13
N ILE A 48 7.06 5.80 2.48
CA ILE A 48 8.45 5.62 2.05
C ILE A 48 8.53 4.34 1.23
N SER A 49 9.01 4.46 -0.02
CA SER A 49 9.24 3.28 -0.86
C SER A 49 10.63 2.69 -0.58
N LEU A 50 10.66 1.47 -0.05
CA LEU A 50 11.91 0.72 0.17
C LEU A 50 12.45 0.11 -1.12
N ILE A 51 11.57 -0.17 -2.07
CA ILE A 51 11.94 -0.81 -3.33
C ILE A 51 12.40 0.19 -4.40
N ALA A 52 12.33 1.51 -4.11
CA ALA A 52 12.67 2.56 -5.06
C ALA A 52 14.09 2.42 -5.70
N PRO A 53 15.17 2.04 -4.99
CA PRO A 53 16.47 1.84 -5.62
C PRO A 53 16.44 0.73 -6.69
N ILE A 54 15.73 -0.36 -6.40
CA ILE A 54 15.62 -1.51 -7.31
C ILE A 54 14.73 -1.16 -8.50
N SER A 55 13.60 -0.49 -8.25
CA SER A 55 12.72 -0.05 -9.33
C SER A 55 13.41 0.96 -10.25
N ASN A 56 14.18 1.89 -9.71
CA ASN A 56 14.96 2.82 -10.52
C ASN A 56 15.99 2.09 -11.39
N LEU A 57 16.68 1.09 -10.85
CA LEU A 57 17.65 0.29 -11.62
C LEU A 57 16.99 -0.42 -12.81
N LEU A 58 15.79 -1.00 -12.60
CA LEU A 58 15.08 -1.76 -13.63
C LEU A 58 14.31 -0.89 -14.62
N MET A 59 13.79 0.26 -14.18
CA MET A 59 12.86 1.07 -14.97
C MET A 59 13.52 2.30 -15.61
N LEU A 60 14.61 2.84 -15.07
CA LEU A 60 15.20 4.10 -15.54
C LEU A 60 15.67 4.02 -16.99
N VAL A 61 16.40 2.96 -17.34
CA VAL A 61 16.93 2.77 -18.71
C VAL A 61 15.78 2.52 -19.70
N PRO A 62 14.87 1.57 -19.49
CA PRO A 62 13.72 1.38 -20.39
C PRO A 62 12.82 2.61 -20.50
N ALA A 63 12.63 3.37 -19.42
CA ALA A 63 11.83 4.59 -19.46
C ALA A 63 12.48 5.69 -20.30
N SER A 64 13.79 5.89 -20.17
CA SER A 64 14.53 6.85 -21.01
C SER A 64 14.52 6.48 -22.49
N LEU A 65 14.66 5.17 -22.79
CA LEU A 65 14.53 4.65 -24.15
C LEU A 65 13.11 4.85 -24.70
N LEU A 66 12.07 4.60 -23.89
CA LEU A 66 10.69 4.82 -24.29
C LEU A 66 10.46 6.27 -24.68
N ILE A 67 10.92 7.23 -23.86
CA ILE A 67 10.79 8.66 -24.16
C ILE A 67 11.51 9.01 -25.47
N SER A 68 12.73 8.54 -25.65
CA SER A 68 13.54 8.82 -26.84
C SER A 68 12.91 8.25 -28.11
N VAL A 69 12.48 6.99 -28.08
CA VAL A 69 11.82 6.30 -29.18
C VAL A 69 10.48 6.96 -29.52
N SER A 70 9.69 7.30 -28.52
CA SER A 70 8.39 7.94 -28.71
C SER A 70 8.54 9.35 -29.26
N ALA A 71 9.54 10.11 -28.80
CA ALA A 71 9.84 11.45 -29.32
C ALA A 71 10.29 11.38 -30.78
N ALA A 72 11.19 10.45 -31.14
CA ALA A 72 11.61 10.23 -32.51
C ALA A 72 10.44 9.83 -33.41
N GLY A 73 9.61 8.91 -32.99
CA GLY A 73 8.39 8.52 -33.70
C GLY A 73 7.41 9.67 -33.88
N ALA A 74 7.23 10.52 -32.88
CA ALA A 74 6.37 11.69 -32.96
C ALA A 74 6.88 12.71 -33.99
N VAL A 75 8.19 12.97 -34.02
CA VAL A 75 8.81 13.86 -35.02
C VAL A 75 8.62 13.31 -36.45
N ILE A 76 8.88 12.02 -36.69
CA ILE A 76 8.64 11.39 -37.99
C ILE A 76 7.14 11.46 -38.36
N GLY A 77 6.24 11.25 -37.40
CA GLY A 77 4.79 11.31 -37.62
C GLY A 77 4.27 12.68 -38.01
N LEU A 78 4.93 13.76 -37.58
CA LEU A 78 4.61 15.13 -38.01
C LEU A 78 4.87 15.37 -39.48
N PHE A 79 5.96 14.79 -40.03
CA PHE A 79 6.34 14.98 -41.43
C PHE A 79 5.79 13.91 -42.36
N ALA A 80 5.55 12.70 -41.88
CA ALA A 80 5.11 11.57 -42.68
C ALA A 80 4.13 10.68 -41.93
N PRO A 81 2.88 11.13 -41.65
CA PRO A 81 1.92 10.48 -40.76
C PRO A 81 1.47 9.08 -41.22
N GLN A 82 1.58 8.75 -42.50
CA GLN A 82 1.21 7.44 -43.05
C GLN A 82 2.45 6.59 -43.46
N SER A 83 3.63 6.95 -43.01
CA SER A 83 4.85 6.24 -43.36
C SER A 83 4.97 4.90 -42.61
N PHE A 84 5.35 3.86 -43.37
CA PHE A 84 5.72 2.56 -42.80
C PHE A 84 6.86 2.66 -41.76
N LEU A 85 7.64 3.73 -41.82
CA LEU A 85 8.72 4.05 -40.89
C LEU A 85 8.23 4.24 -39.45
N LEU A 86 6.94 4.56 -39.20
CA LEU A 86 6.36 4.70 -37.87
C LEU A 86 6.14 3.37 -37.17
N MET A 87 5.98 2.27 -37.93
CA MET A 87 5.65 0.95 -37.38
C MET A 87 6.72 0.45 -36.40
N PRO A 88 8.02 0.48 -36.66
CA PRO A 88 9.02 0.03 -35.70
C PRO A 88 9.06 0.89 -34.42
N PHE A 89 8.83 2.21 -34.52
CA PHE A 89 8.78 3.09 -33.35
C PHE A 89 7.55 2.79 -32.49
N ALA A 90 6.39 2.57 -33.09
CA ALA A 90 5.17 2.21 -32.38
C ALA A 90 5.30 0.84 -31.70
N LEU A 91 5.90 -0.13 -32.39
CA LEU A 91 6.10 -1.48 -31.85
C LEU A 91 7.09 -1.46 -30.67
N LEU A 92 8.21 -0.75 -30.81
CA LEU A 92 9.23 -0.66 -29.78
C LEU A 92 8.72 0.11 -28.54
N SER A 93 8.03 1.24 -28.74
CA SER A 93 7.43 1.98 -27.64
C SER A 93 6.32 1.18 -26.93
N GLY A 94 5.51 0.42 -27.69
CA GLY A 94 4.53 -0.49 -27.14
C GLY A 94 5.13 -1.62 -26.29
N LEU A 95 6.25 -2.18 -26.75
CA LEU A 95 6.97 -3.25 -26.02
C LEU A 95 7.62 -2.69 -24.74
N LEU A 96 8.26 -1.53 -24.81
CA LEU A 96 8.85 -0.87 -23.65
C LEU A 96 7.77 -0.48 -22.61
N SER A 97 6.62 0.02 -23.07
CA SER A 97 5.48 0.32 -22.18
C SER A 97 4.95 -0.92 -21.46
N LYS A 98 4.79 -2.03 -22.19
CA LYS A 98 4.38 -3.31 -21.58
C LYS A 98 5.41 -3.81 -20.55
N TYR A 99 6.71 -3.69 -20.86
CA TYR A 99 7.76 -4.05 -19.91
C TYR A 99 7.69 -3.21 -18.63
N LEU A 100 7.54 -1.88 -18.75
CA LEU A 100 7.42 -0.97 -17.59
C LEU A 100 6.19 -1.28 -16.74
N LEU A 101 5.05 -1.52 -17.39
CA LEU A 101 3.81 -1.91 -16.68
C LEU A 101 3.97 -3.27 -15.98
N PHE A 102 4.60 -4.24 -16.62
CA PHE A 102 4.90 -5.53 -16.03
C PHE A 102 5.81 -5.38 -14.79
N CYS A 103 6.92 -4.64 -14.91
CA CYS A 103 7.81 -4.37 -13.78
C CYS A 103 7.08 -3.68 -12.62
N ALA A 104 6.27 -2.65 -12.92
CA ALA A 104 5.50 -1.94 -11.90
C ALA A 104 4.50 -2.86 -11.18
N HIS A 105 3.81 -3.71 -11.94
CA HIS A 105 2.85 -4.67 -11.40
C HIS A 105 3.50 -5.72 -10.51
N GLU A 106 4.63 -6.30 -10.95
CA GLU A 106 5.34 -7.30 -10.14
C GLU A 106 5.96 -6.68 -8.88
N MET A 107 6.48 -5.46 -8.98
CA MET A 107 7.02 -4.74 -7.81
C MET A 107 5.94 -4.35 -6.80
N ALA A 108 4.73 -4.04 -7.26
CA ALA A 108 3.60 -3.73 -6.38
C ALA A 108 3.15 -4.95 -5.54
N LYS A 109 3.45 -6.17 -5.99
CA LYS A 109 3.13 -7.41 -5.25
C LYS A 109 4.11 -7.71 -4.11
N ILE A 110 5.28 -7.05 -4.10
CA ILE A 110 6.30 -7.33 -3.09
C ILE A 110 5.81 -6.81 -1.74
N PRO A 111 5.70 -7.68 -0.71
CA PRO A 111 5.33 -7.24 0.62
C PRO A 111 6.40 -6.25 1.14
N PHE A 112 5.96 -5.20 1.85
CA PHE A 112 6.82 -4.12 2.35
C PHE A 112 7.51 -3.27 1.28
N ALA A 113 7.04 -3.28 0.03
CA ALA A 113 7.54 -2.39 -1.02
C ALA A 113 7.46 -0.91 -0.63
N SER A 114 6.45 -0.54 0.15
CA SER A 114 6.33 0.76 0.81
C SER A 114 5.96 0.61 2.27
N ILE A 115 6.48 1.51 3.11
CA ILE A 115 6.14 1.60 4.52
C ILE A 115 5.43 2.93 4.74
N SER A 116 4.31 2.88 5.47
CA SER A 116 3.65 4.11 5.90
C SER A 116 4.55 4.88 6.85
N ALA A 117 4.71 6.17 6.56
CA ALA A 117 5.48 7.13 7.34
C ALA A 117 4.63 7.91 8.34
N SER A 118 3.41 7.46 8.64
CA SER A 118 2.48 8.14 9.56
C SER A 118 2.93 8.11 11.02
N TYR A 119 4.08 7.53 11.30
CA TYR A 119 4.60 7.37 12.65
C TYR A 119 5.36 8.60 13.11
N GLY A 120 4.98 9.17 14.24
CA GLY A 120 5.60 10.37 14.80
C GLY A 120 7.12 10.25 15.00
N TYR A 121 7.65 9.04 15.26
CA TYR A 121 9.08 8.82 15.42
C TYR A 121 9.88 9.01 14.12
N LEU A 122 9.25 8.83 12.94
CA LEU A 122 9.92 9.07 11.65
C LEU A 122 10.26 10.54 11.45
N PHE A 123 9.42 11.46 11.95
CA PHE A 123 9.75 12.88 11.95
C PHE A 123 10.93 13.21 12.85
N LEU A 124 10.99 12.59 14.05
CA LEU A 124 12.12 12.72 14.95
C LEU A 124 13.40 12.15 14.36
N TRP A 125 13.31 10.97 13.74
CA TRP A 125 14.44 10.36 13.02
C TRP A 125 14.91 11.25 11.87
N LEU A 126 13.98 11.79 11.07
CA LEU A 126 14.30 12.66 9.94
C LEU A 126 15.01 13.93 10.42
N ALA A 127 14.46 14.60 11.44
CA ALA A 127 15.08 15.78 12.03
C ALA A 127 16.49 15.46 12.57
N GLY A 128 16.64 14.36 13.32
CA GLY A 128 17.92 13.88 13.83
C GLY A 128 18.92 13.57 12.72
N SER A 129 18.47 12.94 11.63
CA SER A 129 19.32 12.63 10.48
C SER A 129 19.80 13.87 9.74
N ILE A 130 18.94 14.88 9.58
CA ILE A 130 19.32 16.19 9.01
C ILE A 130 20.35 16.87 9.88
N VAL A 131 20.17 16.89 11.21
CA VAL A 131 21.11 17.48 12.16
C VAL A 131 22.45 16.75 12.13
N LEU A 132 22.45 15.41 12.13
CA LEU A 132 23.68 14.61 12.05
C LEU A 132 24.45 14.87 10.74
N PHE A 133 23.74 14.98 9.63
CA PHE A 133 24.36 15.28 8.34
C PHE A 133 24.90 16.71 8.29
N ALA A 134 24.14 17.70 8.76
CA ALA A 134 24.57 19.09 8.85
C ALA A 134 25.81 19.23 9.73
N LEU A 135 25.87 18.53 10.87
CA LEU A 135 27.02 18.49 11.77
C LEU A 135 28.24 17.85 11.07
N ALA A 136 28.05 16.76 10.35
CA ALA A 136 29.13 16.10 9.61
C ALA A 136 29.75 17.03 8.54
N VAL A 137 28.92 17.83 7.86
CA VAL A 137 29.37 18.82 6.89
C VAL A 137 30.06 19.99 7.59
N ALA A 138 29.50 20.53 8.66
CA ALA A 138 30.04 21.66 9.42
C ALA A 138 31.41 21.37 10.04
N LEU A 139 31.61 20.13 10.50
CA LEU A 139 32.88 19.68 11.05
C LEU A 139 33.94 19.36 9.98
N HIS A 140 33.66 19.64 8.70
CA HIS A 140 34.53 19.30 7.56
C HIS A 140 34.98 17.82 7.61
N GLY A 141 34.13 16.95 8.13
CA GLY A 141 34.38 15.54 8.29
C GLY A 141 34.53 14.86 6.93
N GLY A 142 35.68 14.23 6.70
CA GLY A 142 35.95 13.50 5.47
C GLY A 142 34.93 12.36 5.26
N LYS A 143 35.06 11.63 4.14
CA LYS A 143 34.20 10.50 3.75
C LYS A 143 33.86 9.52 4.89
N LYS A 144 34.78 9.33 5.85
CA LYS A 144 34.58 8.46 7.02
C LYS A 144 33.46 8.96 7.95
N LEU A 145 33.39 10.28 8.22
CA LEU A 145 32.37 10.86 9.10
C LEU A 145 30.99 10.85 8.42
N ALA A 146 30.92 11.08 7.11
CA ALA A 146 29.69 10.97 6.35
C ALA A 146 29.13 9.53 6.35
N VAL A 147 29.99 8.53 6.19
CA VAL A 147 29.58 7.11 6.23
C VAL A 147 29.13 6.72 7.64
N THR A 148 29.86 7.12 8.69
CA THR A 148 29.46 6.80 10.08
C THR A 148 28.14 7.44 10.47
N SER A 149 27.89 8.70 10.06
CA SER A 149 26.59 9.36 10.32
C SER A 149 25.44 8.69 9.55
N GLY A 150 25.68 8.26 8.33
CA GLY A 150 24.72 7.47 7.56
C GLY A 150 24.38 6.12 8.20
N CYS A 151 25.41 5.38 8.64
CA CYS A 151 25.21 4.11 9.36
C CYS A 151 24.46 4.31 10.67
N LEU A 152 24.79 5.34 11.44
CA LEU A 152 24.12 5.67 12.71
C LEU A 152 22.65 6.01 12.45
N SER A 153 22.35 6.83 11.45
CA SER A 153 20.99 7.15 11.04
C SER A 153 20.18 5.91 10.64
N ALA A 154 20.79 4.99 9.89
CA ALA A 154 20.15 3.74 9.49
C ALA A 154 19.86 2.83 10.70
N VAL A 155 20.78 2.74 11.67
CA VAL A 155 20.59 1.97 12.90
C VAL A 155 19.43 2.56 13.73
N ILE A 156 19.36 3.89 13.87
CA ILE A 156 18.27 4.56 14.60
C ILE A 156 16.93 4.27 13.90
N LEU A 157 16.87 4.33 12.57
CA LEU A 157 15.66 4.02 11.81
C LEU A 157 15.21 2.58 12.03
N LEU A 158 16.13 1.61 11.88
CA LEU A 158 15.83 0.20 12.07
C LEU A 158 15.35 -0.09 13.49
N THR A 159 16.04 0.46 14.49
CA THR A 159 15.64 0.32 15.90
C THR A 159 14.25 0.89 16.14
N GLY A 160 13.92 2.03 15.56
CA GLY A 160 12.59 2.64 15.65
C GLY A 160 11.51 1.77 15.02
N ILE A 161 11.74 1.23 13.83
CA ILE A 161 10.81 0.32 13.14
C ILE A 161 10.57 -0.96 13.95
N LEU A 162 11.63 -1.58 14.44
CA LEU A 162 11.55 -2.82 15.23
C LEU A 162 10.84 -2.58 16.57
N SER A 163 11.20 -1.50 17.28
CA SER A 163 10.55 -1.13 18.55
C SER A 163 9.06 -0.86 18.35
N TYR A 164 8.69 -0.12 17.31
CA TYR A 164 7.29 0.15 17.00
C TYR A 164 6.53 -1.14 16.69
N GLY A 165 7.11 -2.02 15.88
CA GLY A 165 6.53 -3.33 15.56
C GLY A 165 6.34 -4.20 16.81
N TYR A 166 7.31 -4.17 17.73
CA TYR A 166 7.23 -4.92 18.99
C TYR A 166 6.16 -4.35 19.94
N LEU A 167 6.14 -3.04 20.14
CA LEU A 167 5.21 -2.36 21.05
C LEU A 167 3.74 -2.44 20.58
N ASN A 168 3.51 -2.58 19.27
CA ASN A 168 2.16 -2.66 18.72
C ASN A 168 1.69 -4.10 18.44
N ARG A 169 2.46 -5.10 18.82
CA ARG A 169 2.02 -6.50 18.71
C ARG A 169 0.85 -6.76 19.65
N GLY A 170 -0.21 -7.40 19.13
CA GLY A 170 -1.40 -7.74 19.89
C GLY A 170 -2.29 -6.54 20.27
N VAL A 171 -2.01 -5.35 19.74
CA VAL A 171 -2.88 -4.18 19.93
C VAL A 171 -3.95 -4.18 18.86
N MET A 172 -5.18 -4.54 19.25
CA MET A 172 -6.36 -4.37 18.41
C MET A 172 -6.78 -2.91 18.40
N ARG A 173 -7.04 -2.36 17.22
CA ARG A 173 -7.54 -1.00 17.03
C ARG A 173 -8.83 -1.02 16.24
N ILE A 174 -9.87 -0.44 16.82
CA ILE A 174 -11.16 -0.23 16.18
C ILE A 174 -11.23 1.24 15.81
N ALA A 175 -11.44 1.55 14.55
CA ALA A 175 -11.55 2.91 14.04
C ALA A 175 -12.83 3.06 13.24
N VAL A 176 -13.63 4.04 13.64
CA VAL A 176 -14.76 4.52 12.85
C VAL A 176 -14.24 5.59 11.90
N LEU A 177 -14.45 5.40 10.61
CA LEU A 177 -13.89 6.25 9.56
C LEU A 177 -14.95 7.22 9.04
N ASP A 178 -14.56 8.49 8.89
CA ASP A 178 -15.42 9.51 8.26
C ASP A 178 -15.41 9.31 6.73
N VAL A 179 -16.33 8.51 6.27
CA VAL A 179 -16.53 8.26 4.83
C VAL A 179 -17.55 9.20 4.19
N GLY A 180 -18.06 10.17 4.95
CA GLY A 180 -19.07 11.16 4.53
C GLY A 180 -20.48 10.63 4.73
N THR A 181 -20.93 9.70 3.93
CA THR A 181 -22.25 9.04 4.06
C THR A 181 -22.06 7.56 4.22
N GLY A 182 -22.90 6.92 5.05
CA GLY A 182 -22.80 5.50 5.36
C GLY A 182 -21.82 5.21 6.49
N LEU A 183 -21.64 3.93 6.77
CA LEU A 183 -20.82 3.42 7.87
C LEU A 183 -19.56 2.76 7.32
N SER A 184 -18.42 3.03 7.95
CA SER A 184 -17.20 2.26 7.73
C SER A 184 -16.43 2.13 9.04
N VAL A 185 -16.21 0.91 9.46
CA VAL A 185 -15.42 0.59 10.66
C VAL A 185 -14.30 -0.36 10.27
N ALA A 186 -13.08 0.02 10.57
CA ALA A 186 -11.90 -0.81 10.34
C ALA A 186 -11.35 -1.32 11.68
N VAL A 187 -11.21 -2.63 11.79
CA VAL A 187 -10.52 -3.27 12.91
C VAL A 187 -9.18 -3.78 12.40
N THR A 188 -8.10 -3.35 13.04
CA THR A 188 -6.74 -3.69 12.62
C THR A 188 -5.96 -4.29 13.78
N GLU A 189 -5.26 -5.39 13.52
CA GLU A 189 -4.34 -6.03 14.45
C GLU A 189 -3.22 -6.74 13.68
N ASN A 190 -1.97 -6.54 14.10
CA ASN A 190 -0.78 -7.20 13.53
C ASN A 190 -0.64 -7.09 11.99
N GLY A 191 -1.07 -5.99 11.38
CA GLY A 191 -1.00 -5.80 9.92
C GLY A 191 -2.12 -6.49 9.12
N GLN A 192 -3.04 -7.16 9.80
CA GLN A 192 -4.29 -7.69 9.25
C GLN A 192 -5.45 -6.74 9.56
N ALA A 193 -6.49 -6.78 8.76
CA ALA A 193 -7.68 -5.97 9.01
C ALA A 193 -8.97 -6.70 8.68
N VAL A 194 -10.01 -6.29 9.38
CA VAL A 194 -11.41 -6.57 9.04
C VAL A 194 -12.10 -5.23 8.84
N VAL A 195 -12.83 -5.09 7.75
CA VAL A 195 -13.57 -3.86 7.43
C VAL A 195 -15.06 -4.17 7.39
N PHE A 196 -15.84 -3.38 8.13
CA PHE A 196 -17.29 -3.42 8.17
C PHE A 196 -17.85 -2.19 7.50
N GLY A 197 -18.55 -2.38 6.40
CA GLY A 197 -19.02 -1.31 5.55
C GLY A 197 -17.90 -0.58 4.81
N CYS A 198 -18.15 -0.22 3.60
CA CYS A 198 -17.27 0.63 2.80
C CYS A 198 -18.08 1.69 2.04
N GLY A 199 -19.21 2.11 2.64
CA GLY A 199 -20.07 3.15 2.13
C GLY A 199 -19.39 4.51 2.06
N GLY A 200 -20.07 5.45 1.43
CA GLY A 200 -19.70 6.87 1.41
C GLY A 200 -18.86 7.34 0.24
N TYR A 201 -18.80 8.67 0.12
CA TYR A 201 -18.10 9.37 -0.99
C TYR A 201 -16.59 9.47 -0.76
N ARG A 202 -16.13 9.29 0.50
CA ARG A 202 -14.72 9.40 0.89
C ARG A 202 -14.07 8.04 1.09
N SER A 203 -14.23 7.13 0.14
CA SER A 203 -13.60 5.79 0.21
C SER A 203 -12.07 5.81 0.28
N SER A 204 -11.45 6.93 -0.14
CA SER A 204 -10.01 7.16 0.03
C SER A 204 -9.57 7.13 1.49
N GLU A 205 -10.43 7.51 2.45
CA GLU A 205 -10.12 7.50 3.88
C GLU A 205 -9.87 6.07 4.39
N ILE A 206 -10.67 5.09 3.93
CA ILE A 206 -10.48 3.68 4.27
C ILE A 206 -9.10 3.22 3.79
N THR A 207 -8.79 3.54 2.53
CA THR A 207 -7.52 3.16 1.90
C THR A 207 -6.34 3.81 2.59
N SER A 208 -6.46 5.10 2.92
CA SER A 208 -5.43 5.87 3.63
C SER A 208 -5.20 5.33 5.04
N TYR A 209 -6.28 5.02 5.76
CA TYR A 209 -6.20 4.45 7.11
C TYR A 209 -5.49 3.08 7.09
N LEU A 210 -5.93 2.17 6.22
CA LEU A 210 -5.35 0.83 6.10
C LEU A 210 -3.88 0.89 5.67
N SER A 211 -3.56 1.71 4.67
CA SER A 211 -2.18 1.93 4.23
C SER A 211 -1.34 2.56 5.34
N GLY A 212 -1.92 3.53 6.09
CA GLY A 212 -1.27 4.18 7.25
C GLY A 212 -0.96 3.22 8.39
N ARG A 213 -1.63 2.07 8.45
CA ARG A 213 -1.38 0.99 9.43
C ARG A 213 -0.50 -0.13 8.87
N ASN A 214 0.03 0.02 7.67
CA ASN A 214 0.77 -1.04 6.96
C ASN A 214 -0.04 -2.34 6.82
N THR A 215 -1.36 -2.21 6.71
CA THR A 215 -2.23 -3.34 6.43
C THR A 215 -2.01 -3.81 5.01
N GLN A 216 -1.66 -5.07 4.83
CA GLN A 216 -1.44 -5.68 3.52
C GLN A 216 -2.59 -6.56 3.10
N ASN A 217 -3.24 -7.18 4.08
CA ASN A 217 -4.30 -8.14 3.87
C ASN A 217 -5.58 -7.70 4.59
N LEU A 218 -6.69 -7.80 3.89
CA LEU A 218 -8.03 -7.77 4.47
C LEU A 218 -8.46 -9.21 4.71
N ASP A 219 -8.54 -9.64 5.95
CA ASP A 219 -9.01 -10.99 6.25
C ASP A 219 -10.49 -11.13 5.93
N CYS A 220 -11.28 -10.10 6.26
CA CYS A 220 -12.69 -10.03 5.93
C CYS A 220 -13.09 -8.63 5.50
N LEU A 221 -13.95 -8.56 4.51
CA LEU A 221 -14.68 -7.36 4.11
C LEU A 221 -16.19 -7.66 4.21
N HIS A 222 -16.89 -6.97 5.09
CA HIS A 222 -18.33 -7.09 5.27
C HIS A 222 -19.05 -5.93 4.59
N LEU A 223 -19.89 -6.22 3.60
CA LEU A 223 -20.84 -5.24 3.05
C LEU A 223 -22.07 -5.23 3.95
N LEU A 224 -22.42 -4.05 4.45
CA LEU A 224 -23.52 -3.86 5.38
C LEU A 224 -24.80 -3.42 4.70
N THR A 225 -24.68 -2.79 3.52
CA THR A 225 -25.80 -2.28 2.75
C THR A 225 -25.77 -2.80 1.31
N GLN A 226 -26.90 -2.71 0.62
CA GLN A 226 -27.01 -3.02 -0.81
C GLN A 226 -26.72 -1.79 -1.69
N GLY A 227 -26.24 -0.70 -1.08
CA GLY A 227 -26.00 0.56 -1.76
C GLY A 227 -24.96 0.46 -2.88
N ARG A 228 -25.26 1.05 -4.03
CA ARG A 228 -24.35 1.07 -5.19
C ARG A 228 -22.98 1.64 -4.88
N GLN A 229 -22.91 2.58 -3.94
CA GLN A 229 -21.66 3.21 -3.52
C GLN A 229 -20.79 2.25 -2.73
N GLU A 230 -21.38 1.49 -1.82
CA GLU A 230 -20.67 0.45 -1.07
C GLU A 230 -20.16 -0.65 -2.00
N ALA A 231 -20.96 -1.07 -2.97
CA ALA A 231 -20.55 -2.02 -4.01
C ALA A 231 -19.35 -1.51 -4.82
N ALA A 232 -19.37 -0.26 -5.28
CA ALA A 232 -18.29 0.34 -6.04
C ALA A 232 -17.00 0.45 -5.22
N ASN A 233 -17.09 0.88 -3.97
CA ASN A 233 -15.97 1.02 -3.06
C ASN A 233 -15.37 -0.34 -2.67
N SER A 234 -16.20 -1.39 -2.51
CA SER A 234 -15.74 -2.75 -2.26
C SER A 234 -14.84 -3.27 -3.38
N SER A 235 -15.24 -3.01 -4.63
CA SER A 235 -14.44 -3.35 -5.81
C SER A 235 -13.07 -2.62 -5.83
N ALA A 236 -13.04 -1.36 -5.43
CA ALA A 236 -11.79 -0.59 -5.33
C ALA A 236 -10.87 -1.10 -4.22
N LEU A 237 -11.43 -1.45 -3.05
CA LEU A 237 -10.68 -1.99 -1.91
C LEU A 237 -10.10 -3.37 -2.20
N THR A 238 -10.89 -4.30 -2.73
CA THR A 238 -10.46 -5.66 -3.06
C THR A 238 -9.45 -5.68 -4.21
N GLY A 239 -9.49 -4.69 -5.10
CA GLY A 239 -8.47 -4.51 -6.14
C GLY A 239 -7.13 -4.01 -5.60
N ARG A 240 -7.11 -3.36 -4.43
CA ARG A 240 -5.90 -2.79 -3.82
C ARG A 240 -5.30 -3.66 -2.71
N PHE A 241 -6.15 -4.31 -1.92
CA PHE A 241 -5.74 -5.17 -0.81
C PHE A 241 -6.08 -6.62 -1.11
N SER A 242 -5.16 -7.54 -0.76
CA SER A 242 -5.47 -8.98 -0.84
C SER A 242 -6.58 -9.32 0.15
N THR A 243 -7.76 -9.65 -0.36
CA THR A 243 -8.95 -9.92 0.46
C THR A 243 -9.16 -11.41 0.65
N GLY A 244 -9.26 -11.84 1.92
CA GLY A 244 -9.53 -13.23 2.28
C GLY A 244 -10.98 -13.59 1.97
N THR A 245 -11.93 -13.07 2.75
CA THR A 245 -13.35 -13.39 2.60
C THR A 245 -14.16 -12.12 2.40
N LEU A 246 -14.97 -12.11 1.35
CA LEU A 246 -15.99 -11.08 1.13
C LEU A 246 -17.33 -11.59 1.65
N TYR A 247 -17.95 -10.85 2.55
CA TYR A 247 -19.30 -11.07 3.04
C TYR A 247 -20.23 -10.06 2.38
N ALA A 248 -21.15 -10.52 1.58
CA ALA A 248 -22.06 -9.67 0.83
C ALA A 248 -23.51 -10.14 0.96
N PRO A 249 -24.49 -9.22 1.01
CA PRO A 249 -25.90 -9.59 0.97
C PRO A 249 -26.22 -10.43 -0.27
N SER A 250 -27.07 -11.47 -0.14
CA SER A 250 -27.41 -12.37 -1.25
C SER A 250 -28.05 -11.64 -2.43
N GLU A 251 -28.76 -10.57 -2.17
CA GLU A 251 -29.44 -9.76 -3.18
C GLU A 251 -28.46 -8.94 -4.02
N SER A 252 -27.30 -8.57 -3.48
CA SER A 252 -26.24 -7.87 -4.22
C SER A 252 -25.43 -8.77 -5.16
N ARG A 253 -25.76 -10.07 -5.23
CA ARG A 253 -25.07 -11.08 -6.04
C ARG A 253 -24.96 -10.73 -7.52
N TYR A 254 -25.93 -10.00 -8.05
CA TYR A 254 -25.98 -9.62 -9.46
C TYR A 254 -25.37 -8.24 -9.74
N ASP A 255 -24.91 -7.50 -8.73
CA ASP A 255 -24.24 -6.24 -8.91
C ASP A 255 -22.84 -6.45 -9.50
N GLY A 256 -22.53 -5.76 -10.60
CA GLY A 256 -21.28 -5.92 -11.33
C GLY A 256 -20.04 -5.48 -10.55
N PHE A 257 -20.19 -4.54 -9.59
CA PHE A 257 -19.09 -4.13 -8.71
C PHE A 257 -18.83 -5.19 -7.63
N VAL A 258 -19.89 -5.74 -7.05
CA VAL A 258 -19.78 -6.83 -6.07
C VAL A 258 -19.18 -8.08 -6.71
N GLN A 259 -19.54 -8.40 -7.94
CA GLN A 259 -18.93 -9.51 -8.68
C GLN A 259 -17.43 -9.30 -8.94
N ARG A 260 -17.01 -8.05 -9.24
CA ARG A 260 -15.57 -7.74 -9.35
C ARG A 260 -14.86 -7.89 -8.01
N ALA A 261 -15.46 -7.38 -6.93
CA ALA A 261 -14.91 -7.57 -5.59
C ALA A 261 -14.81 -9.07 -5.24
N ALA A 262 -15.81 -9.84 -5.59
CA ALA A 262 -15.85 -11.29 -5.42
C ALA A 262 -14.73 -12.00 -6.20
N SER A 263 -14.47 -11.60 -7.44
CA SER A 263 -13.40 -12.19 -8.26
C SER A 263 -12.00 -11.88 -7.74
N CYS A 264 -11.83 -10.80 -6.99
CA CYS A 264 -10.57 -10.38 -6.36
C CYS A 264 -10.39 -10.98 -4.95
N SER A 265 -11.43 -11.59 -4.38
CA SER A 265 -11.42 -12.19 -3.04
C SER A 265 -11.15 -13.68 -3.11
N ARG A 266 -10.51 -14.26 -2.08
CA ARG A 266 -10.24 -15.71 -2.03
C ARG A 266 -11.50 -16.54 -1.81
N ALA A 267 -12.43 -16.02 -1.02
CA ALA A 267 -13.72 -16.64 -0.73
C ALA A 267 -14.83 -15.58 -0.71
N VAL A 268 -16.04 -15.99 -1.04
CA VAL A 268 -17.22 -15.15 -0.99
C VAL A 268 -18.30 -15.87 -0.23
N VAL A 269 -18.87 -15.20 0.76
CA VAL A 269 -20.01 -15.68 1.51
C VAL A 269 -21.21 -14.78 1.19
N TRP A 270 -22.20 -15.37 0.54
CA TRP A 270 -23.47 -14.73 0.26
C TRP A 270 -24.39 -14.96 1.44
N GLN A 271 -24.78 -13.89 2.10
CA GLN A 271 -25.48 -13.95 3.36
C GLN A 271 -26.98 -13.78 3.22
N GLY A 272 -27.72 -14.49 4.04
CA GLY A 272 -29.17 -14.43 4.22
C GLY A 272 -29.60 -14.93 5.59
N THR A 273 -28.64 -15.15 6.54
CA THR A 273 -28.95 -15.64 7.91
C THR A 273 -27.92 -15.13 8.89
N SER A 274 -28.27 -15.14 10.19
CA SER A 274 -27.38 -14.84 11.31
C SER A 274 -26.12 -15.71 11.25
N GLU A 275 -24.94 -15.07 11.29
CA GLU A 275 -23.65 -15.74 11.27
C GLU A 275 -22.75 -15.23 12.39
N GLU A 276 -22.26 -16.17 13.20
CA GLU A 276 -21.29 -15.89 14.25
C GLU A 276 -19.89 -16.29 13.76
N LYS A 277 -18.94 -15.38 13.88
CA LYS A 277 -17.54 -15.61 13.53
C LYS A 277 -16.62 -14.98 14.56
N SER A 278 -15.51 -15.64 14.84
CA SER A 278 -14.43 -15.08 15.65
C SER A 278 -13.23 -14.75 14.78
N TRP A 279 -12.64 -13.58 15.00
CA TRP A 279 -11.40 -13.15 14.40
C TRP A 279 -10.46 -12.67 15.49
N GLN A 280 -9.39 -13.43 15.72
CA GLN A 280 -8.47 -13.21 16.83
C GLN A 280 -9.23 -13.12 18.18
N ASN A 281 -9.21 -11.96 18.86
CA ASN A 281 -9.94 -11.71 20.11
C ASN A 281 -11.28 -10.99 19.91
N LEU A 282 -11.75 -10.88 18.66
CA LEU A 282 -13.00 -10.23 18.31
C LEU A 282 -14.03 -11.28 17.91
N LYS A 283 -15.15 -11.31 18.63
CA LYS A 283 -16.34 -12.06 18.26
C LYS A 283 -17.24 -11.14 17.44
N MET A 284 -17.67 -11.62 16.30
CA MET A 284 -18.52 -10.90 15.37
C MET A 284 -19.80 -11.69 15.18
N ILE A 285 -20.93 -11.07 15.42
CA ILE A 285 -22.25 -11.64 15.15
C ILE A 285 -22.94 -10.71 14.17
N ARG A 286 -23.40 -11.24 13.07
CA ARG A 286 -24.13 -10.49 12.05
C ARG A 286 -25.58 -10.94 12.02
N GLU A 287 -26.47 -9.97 11.95
CA GLU A 287 -27.90 -10.15 11.77
C GLU A 287 -28.39 -9.33 10.59
N ASP A 288 -29.26 -9.92 9.78
CA ASP A 288 -29.89 -9.22 8.67
C ASP A 288 -31.12 -8.45 9.16
N CYS A 289 -31.16 -7.16 8.85
CA CYS A 289 -32.20 -6.22 9.23
C CYS A 289 -32.87 -5.62 7.99
N GLY A 290 -33.63 -6.43 7.27
CA GLY A 290 -34.25 -6.04 5.98
C GLY A 290 -33.20 -6.01 4.86
N GLU A 291 -33.05 -4.85 4.22
CA GLU A 291 -32.07 -4.65 3.14
C GLU A 291 -30.63 -4.45 3.64
N ASN A 292 -30.46 -4.23 4.93
CA ASN A 292 -29.18 -3.92 5.58
C ASN A 292 -28.82 -5.00 6.58
N SER A 293 -27.55 -5.01 7.01
CA SER A 293 -27.09 -5.96 8.03
C SER A 293 -26.48 -5.20 9.19
N ALA A 294 -26.87 -5.56 10.39
CA ALA A 294 -26.26 -5.10 11.64
C ALA A 294 -25.15 -6.05 12.06
N VAL A 295 -24.12 -5.53 12.71
CA VAL A 295 -23.01 -6.34 13.22
C VAL A 295 -22.76 -6.00 14.68
N TRP A 296 -22.80 -7.03 15.51
CA TRP A 296 -22.37 -6.96 16.91
C TRP A 296 -20.92 -7.40 17.01
N LEU A 297 -20.09 -6.51 17.51
CA LEU A 297 -18.67 -6.75 17.76
C LEU A 297 -18.46 -6.86 19.28
N GLN A 298 -17.90 -7.95 19.72
CA GLN A 298 -17.59 -8.18 21.13
C GLN A 298 -16.12 -8.49 21.30
N THR A 299 -15.44 -7.73 22.16
CA THR A 299 -14.10 -8.03 22.67
C THR A 299 -14.21 -8.46 24.12
N CYS A 300 -13.10 -8.78 24.79
CA CYS A 300 -13.12 -9.22 26.20
C CYS A 300 -13.85 -8.25 27.15
N ASN A 301 -13.83 -6.95 26.89
CA ASN A 301 -14.34 -5.92 27.82
C ASN A 301 -15.29 -4.89 27.17
N LEU A 302 -15.48 -4.95 25.86
CA LEU A 302 -16.26 -3.94 25.14
C LEU A 302 -17.10 -4.61 24.07
N SER A 303 -18.33 -4.13 23.92
CA SER A 303 -19.22 -4.50 22.83
C SER A 303 -19.63 -3.27 22.02
N PHE A 304 -19.75 -3.44 20.74
CA PHE A 304 -20.12 -2.39 19.78
C PHE A 304 -21.19 -2.92 18.86
N LEU A 305 -22.25 -2.16 18.69
CA LEU A 305 -23.27 -2.44 17.69
C LEU A 305 -23.08 -1.51 16.50
N LEU A 306 -22.83 -2.08 15.32
CA LEU A 306 -22.71 -1.38 14.07
C LEU A 306 -24.05 -1.42 13.35
N LEU A 307 -24.67 -0.26 13.22
CA LEU A 307 -25.95 -0.08 12.56
C LEU A 307 -25.77 0.83 11.33
N PRO A 308 -25.98 0.32 10.11
CA PRO A 308 -26.04 1.18 8.95
C PRO A 308 -27.35 1.97 8.92
N ASP A 309 -27.35 3.10 8.23
CA ASP A 309 -28.56 3.91 8.04
C ASP A 309 -29.68 3.08 7.42
N GLY A 310 -30.90 3.19 7.97
CA GLY A 310 -32.06 2.47 7.50
C GLY A 310 -32.18 1.01 7.97
N ALA A 311 -31.37 0.59 8.94
CA ALA A 311 -31.56 -0.71 9.58
C ALA A 311 -32.84 -0.75 10.43
N ASP A 312 -33.61 -1.82 10.27
CA ASP A 312 -34.84 -2.00 11.05
C ASP A 312 -34.51 -2.58 12.43
N LEU A 313 -34.55 -1.73 13.45
CA LEU A 313 -34.25 -2.10 14.84
C LEU A 313 -35.21 -3.15 15.41
N SER A 314 -36.41 -3.30 14.83
CA SER A 314 -37.38 -4.29 15.31
C SER A 314 -36.97 -5.73 14.99
N MET A 315 -36.06 -5.92 14.05
CA MET A 315 -35.53 -7.23 13.65
C MET A 315 -34.32 -7.67 14.50
N LEU A 316 -33.79 -6.77 15.35
CA LEU A 316 -32.63 -7.07 16.17
C LEU A 316 -32.98 -7.84 17.42
N PRO A 317 -32.11 -8.74 17.92
CA PRO A 317 -32.25 -9.37 19.22
C PRO A 317 -32.36 -8.30 20.31
N GLN A 318 -33.30 -8.47 21.24
CA GLN A 318 -33.49 -7.51 22.33
C GLN A 318 -32.25 -7.36 23.22
N GLU A 319 -31.44 -8.41 23.32
CA GLU A 319 -30.15 -8.40 24.04
C GLU A 319 -29.16 -7.38 23.48
N TRP A 320 -29.25 -7.02 22.18
CA TRP A 320 -28.38 -6.03 21.56
C TRP A 320 -28.80 -4.59 21.84
N LEU A 321 -30.05 -4.40 22.24
CA LEU A 321 -30.64 -3.08 22.49
C LEU A 321 -30.61 -2.69 23.98
N SER A 322 -30.26 -3.61 24.87
CA SER A 322 -30.09 -3.35 26.27
C SER A 322 -28.59 -3.34 26.63
N PRO A 323 -27.93 -2.17 26.72
CA PRO A 323 -26.56 -2.11 27.20
C PRO A 323 -26.51 -2.50 28.68
N ASP A 324 -25.64 -3.44 29.04
CA ASP A 324 -25.26 -3.77 30.41
C ASP A 324 -24.50 -2.62 31.07
#